data_8cd5745cf836bb1dbe6c1aba2c976fc0
#
_entry.id   8cd5745cf836bb1dbe6c1aba2c976fc0
#
_cell.length_a   1.000
_cell.length_b   1.000
_cell.length_c   1.000
_cell.angle_alpha   90.00
_cell.angle_beta   90.00
_cell.angle_gamma   90.00
#
_symmetry.space_group_name_H-M   'P 1'
#
loop_
_entity.id
_entity.type
_entity.pdbx_description
1 polymer ?
#
loop_
_entity_poly.entity_id
_entity_poly.type
_entity_poly.pdbx_seq_one_letter_code
_entity_poly.pdbx_strand_id
1 'polypeptide(L)'
;MIASHDGDEPRTYSEAITSSAKELWIKAIDEEMKSMRSNHVWDLVDLPAYRKAIGNKWVLRVKRKAYDIIERYKACLLAKGYNQQEGIDYEETFSLVVMFTSIRLILAIVAHMDLELHQMDVKTTFLNGELEEEIYMEQPDGYIINDQERKVCKLKKSIYGLKQSSKQWYLRFLNL
;
A
#
# COMPACT_ATOMS: atom_id res chain seq x y z
N MET A 1 9.31 20.80 -20.01
CA MET A 1 10.52 20.37 -19.27
C MET A 1 10.06 20.06 -17.86
N ILE A 2 9.78 18.78 -17.56
CA ILE A 2 9.33 18.34 -16.23
C ILE A 2 10.62 18.12 -15.44
N ALA A 3 10.91 19.03 -14.50
CA ALA A 3 12.02 18.84 -13.58
C ALA A 3 11.71 17.65 -12.69
N SER A 4 12.43 16.55 -12.87
CA SER A 4 12.44 15.43 -11.96
C SER A 4 13.14 15.85 -10.67
N HIS A 5 12.41 16.27 -9.67
CA HIS A 5 12.91 16.50 -8.31
C HIS A 5 13.02 15.17 -7.55
N ASP A 6 13.73 14.22 -8.14
CA ASP A 6 13.95 12.87 -7.55
C ASP A 6 15.01 12.89 -6.42
N GLY A 7 15.60 14.06 -6.13
CA GLY A 7 16.69 14.23 -5.16
C GLY A 7 16.28 14.38 -3.70
N ASP A 8 15.03 14.72 -3.41
CA ASP A 8 14.57 15.06 -2.05
C ASP A 8 13.77 13.95 -1.35
N GLU A 9 13.40 12.87 -2.05
CA GLU A 9 12.62 11.78 -1.50
C GLU A 9 13.55 10.64 -1.04
N PRO A 10 13.58 10.32 0.27
CA PRO A 10 14.38 9.22 0.77
C PRO A 10 13.86 7.89 0.22
N ARG A 11 14.78 6.98 -0.08
CA ARG A 11 14.47 5.64 -0.64
C ARG A 11 14.29 4.58 0.43
N THR A 12 14.82 4.84 1.62
CA THR A 12 14.82 3.91 2.75
C THR A 12 14.35 4.59 4.02
N TYR A 13 13.93 3.78 5.00
CA TYR A 13 13.62 4.26 6.34
C TYR A 13 14.81 5.00 6.96
N SER A 14 16.01 4.43 6.85
CA SER A 14 17.24 5.02 7.40
C SER A 14 17.53 6.40 6.82
N GLU A 15 17.39 6.57 5.51
CA GLU A 15 17.55 7.88 4.86
C GLU A 15 16.51 8.88 5.36
N ALA A 16 15.27 8.45 5.55
CA ALA A 16 14.20 9.33 6.01
C ALA A 16 14.48 9.91 7.41
N ILE A 17 14.90 9.05 8.35
CA ILE A 17 15.14 9.46 9.74
C ILE A 17 16.45 10.24 9.93
N THR A 18 17.35 10.21 8.94
CA THR A 18 18.60 11.00 8.93
C THR A 18 18.50 12.27 8.09
N SER A 19 17.42 12.47 7.35
CA SER A 19 17.20 13.64 6.50
C SER A 19 16.90 14.90 7.31
N SER A 20 17.02 16.07 6.67
CA SER A 20 16.63 17.36 7.26
C SER A 20 15.12 17.43 7.61
N ALA A 21 14.29 16.66 6.94
CA ALA A 21 12.84 16.57 7.14
C ALA A 21 12.42 15.36 8.02
N LYS A 22 13.33 14.81 8.84
CA LYS A 22 13.12 13.58 9.62
C LYS A 22 11.81 13.57 10.41
N GLU A 23 11.46 14.68 11.07
CA GLU A 23 10.25 14.74 11.90
C GLU A 23 8.96 14.60 11.08
N LEU A 24 8.96 15.15 9.86
CA LEU A 24 7.83 15.05 8.93
C LEU A 24 7.71 13.64 8.37
N TRP A 25 8.85 12.99 8.10
CA TRP A 25 8.87 11.60 7.66
C TRP A 25 8.44 10.64 8.76
N ILE A 26 8.96 10.80 9.99
CA ILE A 26 8.55 9.98 11.14
C ILE A 26 7.04 10.10 11.35
N LYS A 27 6.49 11.32 11.32
CA LYS A 27 5.05 11.52 11.43
C LYS A 27 4.26 10.79 10.35
N ALA A 28 4.71 10.88 9.09
CA ALA A 28 4.03 10.20 7.97
C ALA A 28 4.08 8.67 8.10
N ILE A 29 5.22 8.13 8.55
CA ILE A 29 5.42 6.70 8.80
C ILE A 29 4.55 6.22 9.97
N ASP A 30 4.49 6.98 11.07
CA ASP A 30 3.63 6.69 12.23
C ASP A 30 2.14 6.69 11.86
N GLU A 31 1.71 7.61 11.01
CA GLU A 31 0.34 7.67 10.48
C GLU A 31 -0.02 6.40 9.71
N GLU A 32 0.89 5.92 8.84
CA GLU A 32 0.71 4.68 8.10
C GLU A 32 0.66 3.47 9.05
N MET A 33 1.60 3.38 10.01
CA MET A 33 1.62 2.30 11.01
C MET A 33 0.40 2.31 11.92
N LYS A 34 -0.11 3.49 12.27
CA LYS A 34 -1.37 3.64 12.99
C LYS A 34 -2.55 3.09 12.18
N SER A 35 -2.58 3.39 10.87
CA SER A 35 -3.58 2.84 9.97
C SER A 35 -3.53 1.32 9.91
N MET A 36 -2.32 0.73 9.77
CA MET A 36 -2.13 -0.72 9.77
C MET A 36 -2.66 -1.36 11.08
N ARG A 37 -2.33 -0.79 12.23
CA ARG A 37 -2.82 -1.27 13.54
C ARG A 37 -4.33 -1.14 13.69
N SER A 38 -4.90 0.02 13.33
CA SER A 38 -6.34 0.27 13.44
C SER A 38 -7.17 -0.68 12.56
N ASN A 39 -6.60 -1.10 11.45
CA ASN A 39 -7.23 -2.06 10.53
C ASN A 39 -6.91 -3.52 10.86
N HIS A 40 -6.12 -3.81 11.90
CA HIS A 40 -5.71 -5.17 12.29
C HIS A 40 -5.12 -5.96 11.11
N VAL A 41 -4.17 -5.32 10.39
CA VAL A 41 -3.65 -5.86 9.12
C VAL A 41 -2.88 -7.16 9.30
N TRP A 42 -2.19 -7.34 10.43
CA TRP A 42 -1.42 -8.56 10.74
C TRP A 42 -1.37 -8.88 12.23
N ASP A 43 -1.00 -10.12 12.53
CA ASP A 43 -0.55 -10.56 13.85
C ASP A 43 0.93 -10.95 13.80
N LEU A 44 1.65 -10.78 14.93
CA LEU A 44 3.01 -11.29 15.07
C LEU A 44 2.99 -12.75 15.47
N VAL A 45 3.63 -13.58 14.67
CA VAL A 45 3.70 -15.03 14.86
C VAL A 45 5.11 -15.55 14.62
N ASP A 46 5.40 -16.75 15.11
CA ASP A 46 6.59 -17.47 14.69
C ASP A 46 6.42 -17.97 13.25
N LEU A 47 7.48 -17.84 12.45
CA LEU A 47 7.43 -18.30 11.06
C LEU A 47 7.34 -19.83 11.02
N PRO A 48 6.31 -20.43 10.40
CA PRO A 48 6.24 -21.89 10.24
C PRO A 48 7.41 -22.45 9.43
N ALA A 49 7.86 -23.68 9.78
CA ALA A 49 9.08 -24.27 9.23
C ALA A 49 9.10 -24.39 7.69
N TYR A 50 7.92 -24.48 7.05
CA TYR A 50 7.79 -24.64 5.60
C TYR A 50 7.38 -23.36 4.87
N ARG A 51 7.34 -22.22 5.56
CA ARG A 51 6.95 -20.94 4.98
C ARG A 51 8.13 -19.99 4.90
N LYS A 52 8.04 -19.05 3.98
CA LYS A 52 9.04 -18.00 3.81
C LYS A 52 8.34 -16.64 3.96
N ALA A 53 8.93 -15.76 4.75
CA ALA A 53 8.45 -14.39 4.85
C ALA A 53 8.87 -13.59 3.62
N ILE A 54 7.93 -12.80 3.07
CA ILE A 54 8.24 -11.81 2.05
C ILE A 54 8.78 -10.54 2.72
N GLY A 55 9.70 -9.87 2.07
CA GLY A 55 10.19 -8.57 2.54
C GLY A 55 9.15 -7.46 2.30
N ASN A 56 9.44 -6.31 2.86
CA ASN A 56 8.68 -5.08 2.60
C ASN A 56 9.63 -3.92 2.31
N LYS A 57 9.05 -2.78 1.98
CA LYS A 57 9.77 -1.52 1.82
C LYS A 57 8.87 -0.33 2.11
N TRP A 58 9.46 0.74 2.58
CA TRP A 58 8.82 2.05 2.63
C TRP A 58 8.87 2.74 1.28
N VAL A 59 7.74 3.30 0.86
CA VAL A 59 7.65 4.24 -0.26
C VAL A 59 7.31 5.60 0.33
N LEU A 60 8.23 6.51 0.18
CA LEU A 60 8.21 7.84 0.77
C LEU A 60 8.05 8.87 -0.34
N ARG A 61 7.01 9.71 -0.26
CA ARG A 61 6.67 10.67 -1.31
C ARG A 61 6.30 12.02 -0.73
N VAL A 62 6.80 13.08 -1.35
CA VAL A 62 6.37 14.44 -1.07
C VAL A 62 5.23 14.79 -2.02
N LYS A 63 4.04 14.98 -1.47
CA LYS A 63 2.90 15.48 -2.25
C LYS A 63 3.00 16.99 -2.38
N ARG A 64 2.87 17.47 -3.62
CA ARG A 64 2.97 18.90 -3.95
C ARG A 64 1.67 19.37 -4.60
N LYS A 65 1.26 20.59 -4.30
CA LYS A 65 0.18 21.31 -4.99
C LYS A 65 0.71 21.97 -6.27
N ALA A 66 -0.18 22.69 -6.96
CA ALA A 66 0.25 23.57 -8.05
C ALA A 66 1.35 24.53 -7.56
N TYR A 67 2.24 24.91 -8.48
CA TYR A 67 3.41 25.76 -8.17
C TYR A 67 4.45 25.14 -7.22
N ASP A 68 4.52 23.80 -7.17
CA ASP A 68 5.56 23.04 -6.45
C ASP A 68 5.55 23.24 -4.91
N ILE A 69 4.45 23.74 -4.35
CA ILE A 69 4.29 23.93 -2.90
C ILE A 69 4.09 22.56 -2.24
N ILE A 70 4.91 22.24 -1.25
CA ILE A 70 4.77 20.99 -0.47
C ILE A 70 3.40 21.02 0.24
N GLU A 71 2.60 20.01 -0.05
CA GLU A 71 1.30 19.81 0.60
C GLU A 71 1.45 18.92 1.83
N ARG A 72 2.11 17.77 1.66
CA ARG A 72 2.34 16.80 2.74
C ARG A 72 3.40 15.78 2.39
N TYR A 73 3.97 15.21 3.42
CA TYR A 73 4.79 13.98 3.35
C TYR A 73 3.86 12.77 3.43
N LYS A 74 4.10 11.77 2.62
CA LYS A 74 3.33 10.53 2.60
C LYS A 74 4.27 9.34 2.66
N ALA A 75 4.05 8.46 3.60
CA ALA A 75 4.68 7.15 3.67
C ALA A 75 3.65 6.07 3.32
N CYS A 76 4.10 5.00 2.70
CA CYS A 76 3.29 3.83 2.41
C CYS A 76 4.17 2.58 2.57
N LEU A 77 3.68 1.59 3.32
CA LEU A 77 4.33 0.31 3.47
C LEU A 77 3.91 -0.62 2.33
N LEU A 78 4.89 -1.10 1.54
CA LEU A 78 4.66 -2.02 0.43
C LEU A 78 5.27 -3.38 0.71
N ALA A 79 4.51 -4.45 0.51
CA ALA A 79 5.07 -5.79 0.43
C ALA A 79 5.87 -5.97 -0.86
N LYS A 80 6.96 -6.73 -0.80
CA LYS A 80 7.74 -7.12 -1.98
C LYS A 80 7.06 -8.31 -2.68
N GLY A 81 5.90 -8.07 -3.29
CA GLY A 81 5.07 -9.08 -3.92
C GLY A 81 5.74 -9.85 -5.05
N TYR A 82 6.86 -9.34 -5.59
CA TYR A 82 7.67 -10.09 -6.56
C TYR A 82 8.38 -11.31 -5.94
N ASN A 83 8.44 -11.40 -4.60
CA ASN A 83 8.96 -12.56 -3.88
C ASN A 83 7.88 -13.62 -3.61
N GLN A 84 6.61 -13.33 -3.90
CA GLN A 84 5.51 -14.27 -3.73
C GLN A 84 5.59 -15.40 -4.77
N GLN A 85 5.26 -16.62 -4.33
CA GLN A 85 5.24 -17.83 -5.15
C GLN A 85 3.82 -18.17 -5.56
N GLU A 86 3.62 -18.36 -6.88
CA GLU A 86 2.35 -18.82 -7.43
C GLU A 86 2.01 -20.23 -6.93
N GLY A 87 0.72 -20.44 -6.60
CA GLY A 87 0.23 -21.69 -6.02
C GLY A 87 0.52 -21.87 -4.51
N ILE A 88 1.25 -20.93 -3.87
CA ILE A 88 1.56 -20.95 -2.43
C ILE A 88 1.09 -19.66 -1.75
N ASP A 89 1.50 -18.51 -2.27
CA ASP A 89 1.21 -17.18 -1.71
C ASP A 89 0.07 -16.48 -2.45
N TYR A 90 -0.25 -16.90 -3.65
CA TYR A 90 -1.39 -16.44 -4.45
C TYR A 90 -1.72 -17.46 -5.54
N GLU A 91 -3.00 -17.57 -5.91
CA GLU A 91 -3.45 -18.44 -6.99
C GLU A 91 -3.62 -17.68 -8.31
N GLU A 92 -4.25 -16.51 -8.25
CA GLU A 92 -4.54 -15.68 -9.42
C GLU A 92 -4.19 -14.22 -9.19
N THR A 93 -3.67 -13.58 -10.22
CA THR A 93 -3.50 -12.14 -10.26
C THR A 93 -4.58 -11.53 -11.14
N PHE A 94 -5.29 -10.56 -10.62
CA PHE A 94 -6.25 -9.76 -11.36
C PHE A 94 -5.84 -8.30 -11.31
N SER A 95 -5.64 -7.69 -12.47
CA SER A 95 -5.32 -6.27 -12.55
C SER A 95 -6.49 -5.52 -13.15
N LEU A 96 -7.14 -4.69 -12.35
CA LEU A 96 -8.10 -3.71 -12.83
C LEU A 96 -7.35 -2.56 -13.52
N VAL A 97 -7.09 -2.73 -14.80
CA VAL A 97 -6.58 -1.62 -15.62
C VAL A 97 -7.78 -0.92 -16.25
N VAL A 98 -8.16 0.21 -15.68
CA VAL A 98 -9.19 1.06 -16.29
C VAL A 98 -8.59 1.76 -17.51
N MET A 99 -9.13 1.48 -18.68
CA MET A 99 -8.71 2.16 -19.90
C MET A 99 -9.31 3.57 -19.95
N PHE A 100 -8.53 4.56 -20.36
CA PHE A 100 -9.02 5.94 -20.56
C PHE A 100 -10.22 6.02 -21.52
N THR A 101 -10.31 5.11 -22.48
CA THR A 101 -11.46 4.98 -23.38
C THR A 101 -12.75 4.69 -22.62
N SER A 102 -12.71 3.82 -21.61
CA SER A 102 -13.89 3.50 -20.79
C SER A 102 -14.35 4.71 -19.96
N ILE A 103 -13.40 5.47 -19.39
CA ILE A 103 -13.71 6.70 -18.66
C ILE A 103 -14.37 7.72 -19.61
N ARG A 104 -13.81 7.93 -20.80
CA ARG A 104 -14.36 8.86 -21.81
C ARG A 104 -15.76 8.45 -22.25
N LEU A 105 -15.99 7.14 -22.44
CA LEU A 105 -17.32 6.63 -22.79
C LEU A 105 -18.35 6.91 -21.68
N ILE A 106 -17.99 6.64 -20.43
CA ILE A 106 -18.86 6.93 -19.26
C ILE A 106 -19.18 8.44 -19.21
N LEU A 107 -18.17 9.31 -19.34
CA LEU A 107 -18.39 10.74 -19.34
C LEU A 107 -19.28 11.21 -20.50
N ALA A 108 -19.16 10.60 -21.68
CA ALA A 108 -20.03 10.91 -22.81
C ALA A 108 -21.48 10.49 -22.56
N ILE A 109 -21.71 9.32 -21.93
CA ILE A 109 -23.04 8.85 -21.56
C ILE A 109 -23.64 9.78 -20.50
N VAL A 110 -22.88 10.13 -19.45
CA VAL A 110 -23.30 11.06 -18.40
C VAL A 110 -23.76 12.39 -19.00
N ALA A 111 -22.96 12.96 -19.91
CA ALA A 111 -23.29 14.22 -20.57
C ALA A 111 -24.50 14.12 -21.52
N HIS A 112 -24.64 12.99 -22.25
CA HIS A 112 -25.75 12.78 -23.17
C HIS A 112 -27.09 12.56 -22.47
N MET A 113 -27.06 11.87 -21.32
CA MET A 113 -28.27 11.53 -20.56
C MET A 113 -28.55 12.50 -19.40
N ASP A 114 -27.78 13.59 -19.28
CA ASP A 114 -27.87 14.58 -18.20
C ASP A 114 -27.86 13.94 -16.80
N LEU A 115 -26.91 13.02 -16.57
CA LEU A 115 -26.77 12.31 -15.30
C LEU A 115 -25.83 13.03 -14.36
N GLU A 116 -26.08 12.87 -13.05
CA GLU A 116 -25.13 13.31 -12.03
C GLU A 116 -23.94 12.35 -11.93
N LEU A 117 -22.74 12.92 -11.84
CA LEU A 117 -21.49 12.16 -11.70
C LEU A 117 -20.87 12.41 -10.33
N HIS A 118 -20.70 11.34 -9.54
CA HIS A 118 -19.99 11.39 -8.28
C HIS A 118 -18.64 10.73 -8.39
N GLN A 119 -17.58 11.45 -8.04
CA GLN A 119 -16.23 10.89 -7.91
C GLN A 119 -15.93 10.67 -6.42
N MET A 120 -15.60 9.44 -6.07
CA MET A 120 -15.25 9.06 -4.70
C MET A 120 -13.85 8.46 -4.67
N ASP A 121 -13.09 8.76 -3.62
CA ASP A 121 -11.80 8.15 -3.32
C ASP A 121 -11.89 7.36 -2.01
N VAL A 122 -11.43 6.13 -2.03
CA VAL A 122 -11.48 5.25 -0.87
C VAL A 122 -10.13 5.27 -0.15
N LYS A 123 -10.16 5.73 1.09
CA LYS A 123 -8.96 5.66 1.94
C LYS A 123 -8.63 4.21 2.28
N THR A 124 -7.33 3.90 2.32
CA THR A 124 -6.84 2.56 2.72
C THR A 124 -7.44 1.41 1.89
N THR A 125 -7.62 1.65 0.59
CA THR A 125 -8.31 0.76 -0.36
C THR A 125 -7.96 -0.71 -0.18
N PHE A 126 -6.68 -1.07 -0.17
CA PHE A 126 -6.25 -2.47 -0.06
C PHE A 126 -6.40 -3.05 1.34
N LEU A 127 -6.38 -2.24 2.41
CA LEU A 127 -6.58 -2.71 3.78
C LEU A 127 -8.02 -3.17 4.06
N ASN A 128 -8.93 -2.98 3.12
CA ASN A 128 -10.31 -3.47 3.21
C ASN A 128 -10.48 -4.88 2.63
N GLY A 129 -9.49 -5.38 1.87
CA GLY A 129 -9.50 -6.74 1.33
C GLY A 129 -9.02 -7.76 2.36
N GLU A 130 -9.78 -8.80 2.62
CA GLU A 130 -9.37 -9.93 3.44
C GLU A 130 -8.50 -10.88 2.62
N LEU A 131 -7.52 -11.53 3.25
CA LEU A 131 -6.67 -12.52 2.62
C LEU A 131 -7.15 -13.91 3.01
N GLU A 132 -7.35 -14.76 2.02
CA GLU A 132 -7.67 -16.18 2.20
C GLU A 132 -6.38 -17.00 2.34
N GLU A 133 -5.31 -16.53 1.68
CA GLU A 133 -4.00 -17.18 1.69
C GLU A 133 -3.18 -16.79 2.92
N GLU A 134 -2.40 -17.71 3.42
CA GLU A 134 -1.46 -17.44 4.50
C GLU A 134 -0.20 -16.76 3.98
N ILE A 135 -0.04 -15.47 4.23
CA ILE A 135 1.12 -14.67 3.82
C ILE A 135 1.86 -14.19 5.07
N TYR A 136 3.15 -14.42 5.06
CA TYR A 136 4.05 -13.98 6.11
C TYR A 136 4.99 -12.90 5.57
N MET A 137 5.11 -11.80 6.29
CA MET A 137 5.93 -10.65 5.92
C MET A 137 6.91 -10.34 7.06
N GLU A 138 8.12 -9.95 6.72
CA GLU A 138 9.08 -9.42 7.68
C GLU A 138 8.51 -8.22 8.42
N GLN A 139 8.94 -7.98 9.66
CA GLN A 139 8.55 -6.76 10.38
C GLN A 139 9.10 -5.53 9.65
N PRO A 140 8.33 -4.43 9.55
CA PRO A 140 8.77 -3.22 8.87
C PRO A 140 9.98 -2.58 9.56
N ASP A 141 10.90 -2.04 8.75
CA ASP A 141 12.04 -1.27 9.24
C ASP A 141 11.58 -0.13 10.17
N GLY A 142 12.22 -0.01 11.32
CA GLY A 142 11.89 0.97 12.35
C GLY A 142 10.76 0.57 13.30
N TYR A 143 10.09 -0.56 13.05
CA TYR A 143 8.97 -1.07 13.87
C TYR A 143 9.15 -2.53 14.29
N ILE A 144 10.38 -2.99 14.29
CA ILE A 144 10.75 -4.30 14.84
C ILE A 144 10.53 -4.23 16.36
N ILE A 145 9.75 -5.17 16.88
CA ILE A 145 9.42 -5.21 18.31
C ILE A 145 10.55 -5.87 19.08
N ASN A 146 11.03 -5.20 20.13
CA ASN A 146 12.06 -5.72 21.00
C ASN A 146 11.64 -7.07 21.61
N ASP A 147 12.57 -7.98 21.72
CA ASP A 147 12.40 -9.37 22.19
C ASP A 147 11.53 -10.25 21.27
N GLN A 148 11.11 -9.72 20.10
CA GLN A 148 10.31 -10.43 19.10
C GLN A 148 10.88 -10.27 17.68
N GLU A 149 12.18 -10.02 17.54
CA GLU A 149 12.85 -9.74 16.26
C GLU A 149 12.73 -10.92 15.27
N ARG A 150 12.59 -12.14 15.81
CA ARG A 150 12.44 -13.36 14.99
C ARG A 150 11.03 -13.61 14.49
N LYS A 151 10.04 -12.92 15.06
CA LYS A 151 8.66 -13.07 14.63
C LYS A 151 8.40 -12.31 13.32
N VAL A 152 7.42 -12.79 12.61
CA VAL A 152 6.96 -12.24 11.33
C VAL A 152 5.51 -11.77 11.43
N CYS A 153 5.11 -10.88 10.53
CA CYS A 153 3.75 -10.42 10.39
C CYS A 153 2.96 -11.44 9.56
N LYS A 154 2.04 -12.21 10.17
CA LYS A 154 1.04 -12.99 9.43
C LYS A 154 -0.05 -12.02 8.98
N LEU A 155 -0.14 -11.78 7.66
CA LEU A 155 -1.10 -10.85 7.10
C LEU A 155 -2.51 -11.43 7.18
N LYS A 156 -3.46 -10.62 7.66
CA LYS A 156 -4.90 -10.89 7.67
C LYS A 156 -5.63 -10.14 6.57
N LYS A 157 -5.06 -8.99 6.21
CA LYS A 157 -5.61 -8.11 5.18
C LYS A 157 -4.59 -7.82 4.11
N SER A 158 -5.10 -7.52 2.93
CA SER A 158 -4.29 -7.12 1.80
C SER A 158 -3.58 -5.80 2.08
N ILE A 159 -2.35 -5.68 1.60
CA ILE A 159 -1.57 -4.43 1.61
C ILE A 159 -1.03 -4.11 0.23
N TYR A 160 -0.55 -2.89 0.05
CA TYR A 160 0.10 -2.50 -1.18
C TYR A 160 1.27 -3.42 -1.55
N GLY A 161 1.38 -3.76 -2.83
CA GLY A 161 2.46 -4.57 -3.37
C GLY A 161 2.21 -6.07 -3.45
N LEU A 162 1.19 -6.62 -2.77
CA LEU A 162 0.80 -8.01 -2.96
C LEU A 162 0.16 -8.24 -4.33
N LYS A 163 0.39 -9.41 -4.92
CA LYS A 163 -0.14 -9.80 -6.23
C LYS A 163 -1.67 -9.78 -6.27
N GLN A 164 -2.33 -10.25 -5.21
CA GLN A 164 -3.78 -10.36 -5.10
C GLN A 164 -4.49 -9.11 -4.60
N SER A 165 -3.76 -8.04 -4.23
CA SER A 165 -4.38 -6.85 -3.61
C SER A 165 -5.50 -6.24 -4.44
N SER A 166 -5.32 -6.15 -5.75
CA SER A 166 -6.34 -5.59 -6.66
C SER A 166 -7.57 -6.48 -6.75
N LYS A 167 -7.40 -7.82 -6.75
CA LYS A 167 -8.50 -8.80 -6.76
C LYS A 167 -9.31 -8.69 -5.46
N GLN A 168 -8.63 -8.69 -4.32
CA GLN A 168 -9.28 -8.62 -3.01
C GLN A 168 -10.08 -7.33 -2.83
N TRP A 169 -9.53 -6.20 -3.27
CA TRP A 169 -10.27 -4.95 -3.29
C TRP A 169 -11.51 -5.00 -4.18
N TYR A 170 -11.40 -5.54 -5.40
CA TYR A 170 -12.51 -5.66 -6.33
C TYR A 170 -13.63 -6.52 -5.76
N LEU A 171 -13.30 -7.67 -5.18
CA LEU A 171 -14.29 -8.55 -4.52
C LEU A 171 -15.00 -7.84 -3.37
N ARG A 172 -14.25 -7.07 -2.57
CA ARG A 172 -14.84 -6.28 -1.49
C ARG A 172 -15.78 -5.19 -2.00
N PHE A 173 -15.39 -4.52 -3.09
CA PHE A 173 -16.19 -3.48 -3.70
C PHE A 173 -17.51 -4.00 -4.29
N LEU A 174 -17.50 -5.21 -4.86
CA LEU A 174 -18.72 -5.84 -5.38
C LEU A 174 -19.73 -6.25 -4.29
N ASN A 175 -19.27 -6.39 -3.05
CA ASN A 175 -20.10 -6.83 -1.91
C ASN A 175 -20.48 -5.64 -0.99
N LEU A 176 -20.33 -4.40 -1.45
CA LEU A 176 -20.80 -3.18 -0.79
C LEU A 176 -22.19 -2.79 -1.29
#